data_b8d345d5343eaca29edfba84464ff893
#
_entry.id   b8d345d5343eaca29edfba84464ff893
#
_cell.length_a   1.000
_cell.length_b   1.000
_cell.length_c   1.000
_cell.angle_alpha   90.00
_cell.angle_beta   90.00
_cell.angle_gamma   90.00
#
_symmetry.space_group_name_H-M   'P 1'
#
loop_
_entity.id
_entity.type
_entity.pdbx_description
1 polymer ?
#
loop_
_entity_poly.entity_id
_entity_poly.type
_entity_poly.pdbx_seq_one_letter_code
_entity_poly.pdbx_strand_id
1 'polypeptide(L)'
;MSVLIVKNVAAEGPGTIEDHLRAANLPFTLIDLEQGQPLPDIQACSHLVIMGGPMAVYEMDRTPYLRDEAHLIDKAVKAGKHVLGVCLGAQMLAHVLGSRVYPGNQKEIGWHDVLLTEEGMNDPCMAELAVGAGRAAQVFQWHGDTFDLPAGAVRLASSDLYPNQAFRYSDRVYALQFHIEVTPQIVTGWLRNEKGIDFPLIDKRSQEIYGPYRRRAEGFYRRFFGR
;
A
#
# COMPACT_ATOMS: atom_id res chain seq x y z
N MET A 1 14.21 -12.57 -10.92
CA MET A 1 13.17 -11.72 -10.33
C MET A 1 13.77 -10.35 -10.11
N SER A 2 13.10 -9.29 -10.50
CA SER A 2 13.50 -7.89 -10.26
C SER A 2 12.25 -7.11 -9.85
N VAL A 3 12.38 -6.22 -8.87
CA VAL A 3 11.27 -5.41 -8.33
C VAL A 3 11.45 -3.97 -8.77
N LEU A 4 10.41 -3.36 -9.30
CA LEU A 4 10.32 -1.92 -9.54
C LEU A 4 9.48 -1.30 -8.43
N ILE A 5 10.03 -0.35 -7.70
CA ILE A 5 9.32 0.44 -6.69
C ILE A 5 9.19 1.86 -7.23
N VAL A 6 7.97 2.37 -7.28
CA VAL A 6 7.67 3.74 -7.66
C VAL A 6 7.16 4.48 -6.44
N LYS A 7 7.82 5.56 -6.06
CA LYS A 7 7.37 6.46 -5.00
C LYS A 7 6.98 7.81 -5.57
N ASN A 8 5.94 8.38 -5.01
CA ASN A 8 5.30 9.59 -5.49
C ASN A 8 5.87 10.86 -4.86
N VAL A 9 6.32 10.76 -3.61
CA VAL A 9 6.93 11.88 -2.86
C VAL A 9 8.10 11.39 -2.01
N ALA A 10 9.02 12.28 -1.69
CA ALA A 10 10.22 11.95 -0.92
C ALA A 10 9.91 11.33 0.45
N ALA A 11 8.84 11.80 1.12
CA ALA A 11 8.47 11.38 2.45
C ALA A 11 7.86 9.96 2.52
N GLU A 12 7.27 9.46 1.43
CA GLU A 12 6.58 8.18 1.39
C GLU A 12 7.40 7.11 0.65
N GLY A 13 8.53 6.74 1.26
CA GLY A 13 9.39 5.67 0.75
C GLY A 13 8.88 4.27 1.09
N PRO A 14 9.55 3.23 0.56
CA PRO A 14 9.12 1.83 0.68
C PRO A 14 9.32 1.21 2.09
N GLY A 15 9.97 1.91 3.01
CA GLY A 15 10.11 1.47 4.40
C GLY A 15 10.60 0.02 4.53
N THR A 16 9.84 -0.80 5.29
CA THR A 16 10.22 -2.20 5.55
C THR A 16 10.11 -3.11 4.31
N ILE A 17 9.46 -2.68 3.22
CA ILE A 17 9.53 -3.39 1.92
C ILE A 17 10.97 -3.38 1.41
N GLU A 18 11.65 -2.23 1.44
CA GLU A 18 13.05 -2.13 1.03
C GLU A 18 13.96 -2.97 1.92
N ASP A 19 13.73 -2.93 3.24
CA ASP A 19 14.49 -3.76 4.20
C ASP A 19 14.38 -5.25 3.83
N HIS A 20 13.17 -5.72 3.54
CA HIS A 20 12.92 -7.10 3.12
C HIS A 20 13.67 -7.45 1.84
N LEU A 21 13.56 -6.63 0.80
CA LEU A 21 14.21 -6.87 -0.49
C LEU A 21 15.74 -6.94 -0.34
N ARG A 22 16.33 -6.06 0.45
CA ARG A 22 17.77 -6.07 0.77
C ARG A 22 18.16 -7.33 1.55
N ALA A 23 17.43 -7.68 2.59
CA ALA A 23 17.70 -8.86 3.41
C ALA A 23 17.58 -10.17 2.60
N ALA A 24 16.64 -10.24 1.66
CA ALA A 24 16.43 -11.38 0.77
C ALA A 24 17.36 -11.38 -0.46
N ASN A 25 18.24 -10.38 -0.61
CA ASN A 25 19.09 -10.17 -1.80
C ASN A 25 18.28 -10.14 -3.11
N LEU A 26 17.09 -9.55 -3.08
CA LEU A 26 16.26 -9.37 -4.25
C LEU A 26 16.63 -8.05 -4.96
N PRO A 27 17.02 -8.07 -6.23
CA PRO A 27 17.35 -6.86 -6.97
C PRO A 27 16.10 -6.00 -7.14
N PHE A 28 16.22 -4.71 -6.85
CA PHE A 28 15.17 -3.73 -7.04
C PHE A 28 15.71 -2.42 -7.60
N THR A 29 14.81 -1.66 -8.24
CA THR A 29 15.03 -0.29 -8.67
C THR A 29 13.99 0.58 -8.00
N LEU A 30 14.40 1.68 -7.37
CA LEU A 30 13.53 2.69 -6.80
C LEU A 30 13.51 3.91 -7.72
N ILE A 31 12.31 4.30 -8.14
CA ILE A 31 12.05 5.51 -8.94
C ILE A 31 11.33 6.53 -8.07
N ASP A 32 11.81 7.76 -8.11
CA ASP A 32 11.25 8.91 -7.42
C ASP A 32 10.61 9.85 -8.43
N LEU A 33 9.28 9.85 -8.52
CA LEU A 33 8.55 10.68 -9.48
C LEU A 33 8.59 12.17 -9.13
N GLU A 34 8.64 12.51 -7.84
CA GLU A 34 8.80 13.90 -7.41
C GLU A 34 10.12 14.51 -7.90
N GLN A 35 11.17 13.69 -8.04
CA GLN A 35 12.47 14.10 -8.59
C GLN A 35 12.53 14.07 -10.13
N GLY A 36 11.40 13.80 -10.78
CA GLY A 36 11.32 13.75 -12.25
C GLY A 36 12.06 12.55 -12.87
N GLN A 37 12.29 11.49 -12.10
CA GLN A 37 12.94 10.30 -12.64
C GLN A 37 11.99 9.59 -13.62
N PRO A 38 12.49 9.16 -14.80
CA PRO A 38 11.65 8.52 -15.80
C PRO A 38 11.26 7.11 -15.37
N LEU A 39 10.02 6.74 -15.69
CA LEU A 39 9.54 5.38 -15.50
C LEU A 39 10.20 4.43 -16.50
N PRO A 40 10.79 3.29 -16.06
CA PRO A 40 11.37 2.31 -16.95
C PRO A 40 10.31 1.45 -17.63
N ASP A 41 10.73 0.66 -18.62
CA ASP A 41 9.86 -0.36 -19.21
C ASP A 41 9.52 -1.45 -18.18
N ILE A 42 8.23 -1.70 -17.98
CA ILE A 42 7.73 -2.73 -17.07
C ILE A 42 8.17 -4.15 -17.45
N GLN A 43 8.57 -4.39 -18.70
CA GLN A 43 9.05 -5.68 -19.12
C GLN A 43 10.33 -6.12 -18.38
N ALA A 44 11.14 -5.16 -17.93
CA ALA A 44 12.39 -5.43 -17.21
C ALA A 44 12.19 -5.96 -15.78
N CYS A 45 10.97 -5.90 -15.22
CA CYS A 45 10.69 -6.35 -13.86
C CYS A 45 9.59 -7.40 -13.81
N SER A 46 9.57 -8.16 -12.72
CA SER A 46 8.55 -9.18 -12.42
C SER A 46 7.52 -8.66 -11.41
N HIS A 47 7.90 -7.69 -10.59
CA HIS A 47 7.06 -7.08 -9.55
C HIS A 47 7.08 -5.57 -9.67
N LEU A 48 5.93 -4.95 -9.47
CA LEU A 48 5.73 -3.51 -9.39
C LEU A 48 5.14 -3.19 -8.01
N VAL A 49 5.75 -2.25 -7.31
CA VAL A 49 5.24 -1.69 -6.05
C VAL A 49 4.99 -0.21 -6.27
N ILE A 50 3.77 0.25 -6.03
CA ILE A 50 3.36 1.65 -6.10
C ILE A 50 3.11 2.14 -4.68
N MET A 51 3.87 3.14 -4.28
CA MET A 51 3.80 3.71 -2.94
C MET A 51 2.67 4.75 -2.80
N GLY A 52 2.49 5.23 -1.59
CA GLY A 52 1.55 6.28 -1.25
C GLY A 52 1.95 7.67 -1.75
N GLY A 53 1.13 8.65 -1.41
CA GLY A 53 1.34 10.07 -1.70
C GLY A 53 0.14 10.92 -1.27
N PRO A 54 0.35 12.22 -1.05
CA PRO A 54 -0.72 13.14 -0.61
C PRO A 54 -1.65 13.58 -1.75
N MET A 55 -1.38 13.18 -3.01
CA MET A 55 -2.16 13.56 -4.17
C MET A 55 -3.44 12.73 -4.26
N ALA A 56 -4.47 13.29 -4.87
CA ALA A 56 -5.67 12.55 -5.22
C ALA A 56 -5.59 12.03 -6.67
N VAL A 57 -6.11 10.83 -6.91
CA VAL A 57 -6.17 10.23 -8.25
C VAL A 57 -6.90 11.14 -9.24
N TYR A 58 -7.93 11.86 -8.81
CA TYR A 58 -8.69 12.79 -9.65
C TYR A 58 -7.97 14.14 -9.89
N GLU A 59 -6.74 14.32 -9.36
CA GLU A 59 -5.90 15.51 -9.57
C GLU A 59 -4.77 15.29 -10.60
N MET A 60 -4.87 14.29 -11.45
CA MET A 60 -3.86 14.00 -12.49
C MET A 60 -3.57 15.17 -13.42
N ASP A 61 -4.49 16.13 -13.56
CA ASP A 61 -4.26 17.37 -14.32
C ASP A 61 -3.25 18.31 -13.64
N ARG A 62 -3.18 18.26 -12.30
CA ARG A 62 -2.23 19.03 -11.48
C ARG A 62 -0.92 18.29 -11.26
N THR A 63 -0.95 16.96 -11.35
CA THR A 63 0.19 16.08 -11.12
C THR A 63 0.35 15.13 -12.31
N PRO A 64 0.91 15.59 -13.43
CA PRO A 64 0.91 14.85 -14.71
C PRO A 64 1.58 13.47 -14.64
N TYR A 65 2.59 13.28 -13.79
CA TYR A 65 3.28 11.98 -13.67
C TYR A 65 2.34 10.86 -13.15
N LEU A 66 1.23 11.19 -12.48
CA LEU A 66 0.24 10.18 -12.09
C LEU A 66 -0.43 9.52 -13.32
N ARG A 67 -0.51 10.20 -14.46
CA ARG A 67 -0.98 9.59 -15.71
C ARG A 67 0.00 8.55 -16.24
N ASP A 68 1.30 8.88 -16.19
CA ASP A 68 2.35 7.96 -16.61
C ASP A 68 2.41 6.75 -15.68
N GLU A 69 2.23 6.96 -14.37
CA GLU A 69 2.13 5.90 -13.37
C GLU A 69 0.89 5.02 -13.64
N ALA A 70 -0.29 5.59 -13.92
CA ALA A 70 -1.49 4.84 -14.28
C ALA A 70 -1.25 3.97 -15.53
N HIS A 71 -0.58 4.50 -16.56
CA HIS A 71 -0.21 3.73 -17.75
C HIS A 71 0.77 2.59 -17.43
N LEU A 72 1.72 2.82 -16.53
CA LEU A 72 2.65 1.76 -16.07
C LEU A 72 1.89 0.65 -15.35
N ILE A 73 0.97 1.00 -14.44
CA ILE A 73 0.13 0.06 -13.70
C ILE A 73 -0.72 -0.78 -14.68
N ASP A 74 -1.39 -0.14 -15.65
CA ASP A 74 -2.21 -0.82 -16.65
C ASP A 74 -1.38 -1.83 -17.46
N LYS A 75 -0.19 -1.45 -17.91
CA LYS A 75 0.74 -2.33 -18.60
C LYS A 75 1.18 -3.49 -17.73
N ALA A 76 1.48 -3.25 -16.44
CA ALA A 76 1.90 -4.28 -15.49
C ALA A 76 0.79 -5.31 -15.27
N VAL A 77 -0.44 -4.86 -15.02
CA VAL A 77 -1.61 -5.73 -14.82
C VAL A 77 -1.88 -6.56 -16.07
N LYS A 78 -1.92 -5.95 -17.26
CA LYS A 78 -2.12 -6.65 -18.54
C LYS A 78 -1.01 -7.65 -18.88
N ALA A 79 0.22 -7.36 -18.46
CA ALA A 79 1.36 -8.27 -18.64
C ALA A 79 1.41 -9.38 -17.56
N GLY A 80 0.44 -9.45 -16.64
CA GLY A 80 0.38 -10.47 -15.58
C GLY A 80 1.51 -10.38 -14.57
N LYS A 81 2.07 -9.18 -14.35
CA LYS A 81 3.08 -8.92 -13.32
C LYS A 81 2.47 -9.00 -11.92
N HIS A 82 3.33 -9.22 -10.91
CA HIS A 82 2.91 -9.01 -9.54
C HIS A 82 2.85 -7.50 -9.25
N VAL A 83 1.73 -7.01 -8.75
CA VAL A 83 1.53 -5.58 -8.46
C VAL A 83 1.03 -5.40 -7.03
N LEU A 84 1.69 -4.53 -6.28
CA LEU A 84 1.28 -4.09 -4.94
C LEU A 84 1.09 -2.58 -4.96
N GLY A 85 -0.14 -2.12 -4.71
CA GLY A 85 -0.44 -0.71 -4.48
C GLY A 85 -0.66 -0.45 -2.99
N VAL A 86 -0.03 0.59 -2.45
CA VAL A 86 -0.16 1.03 -1.06
C VAL A 86 -0.74 2.43 -1.03
N CYS A 87 -1.79 2.67 -0.28
CA CYS A 87 -2.48 3.95 -0.10
C CYS A 87 -2.87 4.59 -1.45
N LEU A 88 -2.22 5.67 -1.89
CA LEU A 88 -2.44 6.23 -3.23
C LEU A 88 -2.24 5.16 -4.33
N GLY A 89 -1.24 4.30 -4.19
CA GLY A 89 -1.01 3.19 -5.13
C GLY A 89 -2.18 2.21 -5.21
N ALA A 90 -2.89 1.95 -4.10
CA ALA A 90 -4.12 1.15 -4.10
C ALA A 90 -5.26 1.87 -4.82
N GLN A 91 -5.40 3.18 -4.61
CA GLN A 91 -6.38 4.02 -5.29
C GLN A 91 -6.09 4.11 -6.80
N MET A 92 -4.81 4.22 -7.19
CA MET A 92 -4.38 4.19 -8.59
C MET A 92 -4.72 2.84 -9.24
N LEU A 93 -4.50 1.71 -8.55
CA LEU A 93 -4.93 0.39 -9.02
C LEU A 93 -6.45 0.32 -9.20
N ALA A 94 -7.24 0.79 -8.23
CA ALA A 94 -8.69 0.81 -8.34
C ALA A 94 -9.15 1.64 -9.57
N HIS A 95 -8.55 2.82 -9.76
CA HIS A 95 -8.82 3.68 -10.91
C HIS A 95 -8.49 3.01 -12.25
N VAL A 96 -7.31 2.42 -12.38
CA VAL A 96 -6.86 1.72 -13.59
C VAL A 96 -7.77 0.53 -13.92
N LEU A 97 -8.31 -0.13 -12.90
CA LEU A 97 -9.28 -1.22 -13.02
C LEU A 97 -10.73 -0.73 -13.25
N GLY A 98 -10.92 0.59 -13.47
CA GLY A 98 -12.21 1.19 -13.85
C GLY A 98 -13.11 1.59 -12.70
N SER A 99 -12.61 1.61 -11.45
CA SER A 99 -13.39 2.03 -10.29
C SER A 99 -13.22 3.50 -9.97
N ARG A 100 -14.23 4.07 -9.30
CA ARG A 100 -14.16 5.44 -8.82
C ARG A 100 -13.26 5.51 -7.59
N VAL A 101 -12.49 6.61 -7.50
CA VAL A 101 -11.78 7.07 -6.32
C VAL A 101 -12.37 8.41 -5.92
N TYR A 102 -12.66 8.61 -4.65
CA TYR A 102 -13.38 9.79 -4.17
C TYR A 102 -13.05 10.10 -2.71
N PRO A 103 -13.23 11.36 -2.27
CA PRO A 103 -13.07 11.74 -0.87
C PRO A 103 -14.01 10.95 0.02
N GLY A 104 -13.47 10.38 1.10
CA GLY A 104 -14.27 9.76 2.13
C GLY A 104 -14.87 10.79 3.10
N ASN A 105 -15.75 10.31 3.97
CA ASN A 105 -16.43 11.18 4.94
C ASN A 105 -15.53 11.63 6.10
N GLN A 106 -14.51 10.85 6.42
CA GLN A 106 -13.56 11.09 7.52
C GLN A 106 -12.17 10.61 7.11
N LYS A 107 -11.13 11.15 7.77
CA LYS A 107 -9.79 10.60 7.66
C LYS A 107 -9.61 9.45 8.65
N GLU A 108 -8.91 8.42 8.24
CA GLU A 108 -8.31 7.44 9.15
C GLU A 108 -6.83 7.78 9.31
N ILE A 109 -6.41 8.07 10.55
CA ILE A 109 -5.02 8.47 10.86
C ILE A 109 -4.55 7.74 12.12
N GLY A 110 -3.43 7.04 12.03
CA GLY A 110 -2.82 6.33 13.14
C GLY A 110 -2.99 4.81 13.06
N TRP A 111 -2.88 4.16 14.22
CA TRP A 111 -2.95 2.70 14.32
C TRP A 111 -4.41 2.24 14.51
N HIS A 112 -4.89 1.47 13.55
CA HIS A 112 -6.25 0.95 13.52
C HIS A 112 -6.23 -0.56 13.25
N ASP A 113 -7.29 -1.23 13.62
CA ASP A 113 -7.56 -2.59 13.20
C ASP A 113 -8.44 -2.56 11.95
N VAL A 114 -8.07 -3.34 10.93
CA VAL A 114 -8.94 -3.70 9.82
C VAL A 114 -9.39 -5.15 10.00
N LEU A 115 -10.59 -5.49 9.53
CA LEU A 115 -11.14 -6.82 9.61
C LEU A 115 -10.94 -7.53 8.27
N LEU A 116 -10.18 -8.62 8.28
CA LEU A 116 -10.04 -9.50 7.11
C LEU A 116 -11.38 -10.18 6.81
N THR A 117 -11.76 -10.21 5.54
CA THR A 117 -12.89 -11.01 5.07
C THR A 117 -12.58 -12.51 5.19
N GLU A 118 -13.52 -13.37 4.89
CA GLU A 118 -13.25 -14.81 4.79
C GLU A 118 -12.22 -15.08 3.69
N GLU A 119 -12.36 -14.40 2.54
CA GLU A 119 -11.40 -14.47 1.45
C GLU A 119 -10.02 -13.92 1.86
N GLY A 120 -9.99 -12.85 2.67
CA GLY A 120 -8.75 -12.30 3.22
C GLY A 120 -8.04 -13.28 4.17
N MET A 121 -8.79 -14.02 4.98
CA MET A 121 -8.23 -15.07 5.86
C MET A 121 -7.73 -16.29 5.06
N ASN A 122 -8.34 -16.58 3.93
CA ASN A 122 -7.94 -17.67 3.04
C ASN A 122 -6.85 -17.24 2.03
N ASP A 123 -6.58 -15.94 1.92
CA ASP A 123 -5.53 -15.42 1.03
C ASP A 123 -4.15 -15.59 1.67
N PRO A 124 -3.17 -16.20 0.96
CA PRO A 124 -1.87 -16.54 1.55
C PRO A 124 -1.05 -15.31 2.00
N CYS A 125 -1.23 -14.16 1.36
CA CYS A 125 -0.53 -12.92 1.74
C CYS A 125 -1.24 -12.23 2.90
N MET A 126 -2.57 -12.04 2.78
CA MET A 126 -3.35 -11.30 3.76
C MET A 126 -3.47 -12.00 5.10
N ALA A 127 -3.56 -13.33 5.11
CA ALA A 127 -3.61 -14.12 6.35
C ALA A 127 -2.40 -13.90 7.27
N GLU A 128 -1.23 -13.57 6.71
CA GLU A 128 -0.02 -13.25 7.47
C GLU A 128 -0.17 -11.95 8.31
N LEU A 129 -1.11 -11.07 7.94
CA LEU A 129 -1.36 -9.81 8.65
C LEU A 129 -2.26 -10.00 9.89
N ALA A 130 -2.95 -11.13 10.01
CA ALA A 130 -3.88 -11.41 11.11
C ALA A 130 -3.19 -11.40 12.48
N VAL A 131 -3.90 -10.90 13.49
CA VAL A 131 -3.45 -10.91 14.88
C VAL A 131 -3.95 -12.17 15.59
N GLY A 132 -3.04 -13.07 15.92
CA GLY A 132 -3.39 -14.33 16.55
C GLY A 132 -4.30 -15.20 15.69
N ALA A 133 -5.31 -15.82 16.30
CA ALA A 133 -6.32 -16.62 15.60
C ALA A 133 -7.54 -15.81 15.13
N GLY A 134 -7.51 -14.47 15.32
CA GLY A 134 -8.61 -13.60 14.94
C GLY A 134 -8.55 -13.13 13.50
N ARG A 135 -9.56 -12.34 13.11
CA ARG A 135 -9.64 -11.71 11.78
C ARG A 135 -9.15 -10.26 11.75
N ALA A 136 -8.77 -9.69 12.90
CA ALA A 136 -8.22 -8.34 12.97
C ALA A 136 -6.79 -8.32 12.45
N ALA A 137 -6.46 -7.31 11.65
CA ALA A 137 -5.09 -6.99 11.27
C ALA A 137 -4.80 -5.56 11.71
N GLN A 138 -3.78 -5.39 12.57
CA GLN A 138 -3.37 -4.08 13.06
C GLN A 138 -2.45 -3.44 12.04
N VAL A 139 -2.87 -2.28 11.52
CA VAL A 139 -2.24 -1.57 10.40
C VAL A 139 -2.11 -0.09 10.71
N PHE A 140 -1.30 0.63 9.94
CA PHE A 140 -1.22 2.07 10.02
C PHE A 140 -2.08 2.70 8.93
N GLN A 141 -2.89 3.69 9.29
CA GLN A 141 -3.78 4.42 8.41
C GLN A 141 -3.32 5.87 8.28
N TRP A 142 -3.31 6.39 7.06
CA TRP A 142 -3.16 7.82 6.80
C TRP A 142 -3.79 8.16 5.45
N HIS A 143 -5.11 8.17 5.40
CA HIS A 143 -5.84 8.50 4.19
C HIS A 143 -7.17 9.21 4.49
N GLY A 144 -7.69 9.91 3.50
CA GLY A 144 -9.02 10.53 3.50
C GLY A 144 -9.86 10.12 2.32
N ASP A 145 -9.21 9.69 1.22
CA ASP A 145 -9.88 9.18 0.04
C ASP A 145 -10.12 7.66 0.14
N THR A 146 -11.09 7.19 -0.60
CA THR A 146 -11.47 5.78 -0.71
C THR A 146 -11.85 5.44 -2.16
N PHE A 147 -12.15 4.18 -2.42
CA PHE A 147 -12.50 3.70 -3.75
C PHE A 147 -13.62 2.67 -3.72
N ASP A 148 -14.34 2.55 -4.84
CA ASP A 148 -15.23 1.43 -5.07
C ASP A 148 -14.44 0.17 -5.41
N LEU A 149 -14.94 -1.01 -5.02
CA LEU A 149 -14.30 -2.28 -5.35
C LEU A 149 -14.34 -2.51 -6.87
N PRO A 150 -13.20 -2.72 -7.55
CA PRO A 150 -13.18 -2.99 -8.97
C PRO A 150 -13.96 -4.25 -9.37
N ALA A 151 -14.60 -4.22 -10.54
CA ALA A 151 -15.28 -5.38 -11.08
C ALA A 151 -14.30 -6.56 -11.23
N GLY A 152 -14.67 -7.73 -10.70
CA GLY A 152 -13.82 -8.92 -10.69
C GLY A 152 -12.75 -8.95 -9.59
N ALA A 153 -12.65 -7.90 -8.77
CA ALA A 153 -11.78 -7.91 -7.60
C ALA A 153 -12.45 -8.59 -6.39
N VAL A 154 -11.64 -9.18 -5.54
CA VAL A 154 -12.06 -9.82 -4.28
C VAL A 154 -11.68 -8.90 -3.13
N ARG A 155 -12.65 -8.49 -2.31
CA ARG A 155 -12.39 -7.72 -1.09
C ARG A 155 -11.70 -8.60 -0.05
N LEU A 156 -10.59 -8.11 0.51
CA LEU A 156 -9.78 -8.85 1.48
C LEU A 156 -9.84 -8.26 2.89
N ALA A 157 -10.14 -6.96 3.02
CA ALA A 157 -10.27 -6.30 4.32
C ALA A 157 -11.24 -5.13 4.27
N SER A 158 -11.81 -4.80 5.43
CA SER A 158 -12.68 -3.64 5.68
C SER A 158 -12.34 -2.98 7.02
N SER A 159 -12.71 -1.71 7.20
CA SER A 159 -12.81 -1.06 8.50
C SER A 159 -14.25 -0.64 8.78
N ASP A 160 -14.50 -0.14 9.99
CA ASP A 160 -15.83 0.38 10.36
C ASP A 160 -16.23 1.60 9.50
N LEU A 161 -15.24 2.40 9.07
CA LEU A 161 -15.48 3.61 8.26
C LEU A 161 -15.55 3.31 6.77
N TYR A 162 -14.74 2.35 6.28
CA TYR A 162 -14.59 2.08 4.86
C TYR A 162 -14.65 0.60 4.55
N PRO A 163 -15.56 0.18 3.65
CA PRO A 163 -15.71 -1.23 3.30
C PRO A 163 -14.53 -1.78 2.48
N ASN A 164 -13.77 -0.91 1.79
CA ASN A 164 -12.71 -1.32 0.88
C ASN A 164 -11.34 -0.90 1.41
N GLN A 165 -10.78 -1.70 2.31
CA GLN A 165 -9.45 -1.48 2.89
C GLN A 165 -8.35 -2.27 2.17
N ALA A 166 -8.70 -3.41 1.60
CA ALA A 166 -7.81 -4.17 0.73
C ALA A 166 -8.61 -4.98 -0.29
N PHE A 167 -8.04 -5.14 -1.46
CA PHE A 167 -8.57 -6.06 -2.47
C PHE A 167 -7.45 -6.80 -3.21
N ARG A 168 -7.81 -7.91 -3.82
CA ARG A 168 -7.00 -8.66 -4.78
C ARG A 168 -7.71 -8.70 -6.13
N TYR A 169 -6.97 -8.41 -7.19
CA TYR A 169 -7.41 -8.59 -8.57
C TYR A 169 -6.49 -9.59 -9.26
N SER A 170 -6.99 -10.75 -9.63
CA SER A 170 -6.17 -11.93 -9.96
C SER A 170 -5.31 -12.41 -8.77
N ASP A 171 -4.46 -13.42 -8.97
CA ASP A 171 -3.59 -13.97 -7.91
C ASP A 171 -2.31 -13.15 -7.67
N ARG A 172 -2.13 -12.03 -8.38
CA ARG A 172 -0.87 -11.28 -8.42
C ARG A 172 -0.99 -9.80 -8.14
N VAL A 173 -2.20 -9.26 -8.05
CA VAL A 173 -2.44 -7.82 -7.91
C VAL A 173 -3.12 -7.56 -6.59
N TYR A 174 -2.43 -6.85 -5.70
CA TYR A 174 -2.89 -6.50 -4.36
C TYR A 174 -2.95 -5.00 -4.18
N ALA A 175 -4.00 -4.53 -3.56
CA ALA A 175 -4.19 -3.13 -3.18
C ALA A 175 -4.47 -3.06 -1.67
N LEU A 176 -3.67 -2.28 -0.97
CA LEU A 176 -3.80 -2.01 0.47
C LEU A 176 -4.02 -0.51 0.65
N GLN A 177 -5.21 -0.10 1.14
CA GLN A 177 -5.47 1.31 1.45
C GLN A 177 -4.62 1.78 2.64
N PHE A 178 -4.32 0.88 3.53
CA PHE A 178 -3.47 1.07 4.70
C PHE A 178 -2.00 0.76 4.41
N HIS A 179 -1.15 1.06 5.39
CA HIS A 179 0.28 0.87 5.34
C HIS A 179 0.72 -0.33 6.18
N ILE A 180 1.58 -1.17 5.63
CA ILE A 180 2.27 -2.27 6.32
C ILE A 180 3.79 -2.09 6.33
N GLU A 181 4.29 -1.04 5.66
CA GLU A 181 5.71 -0.76 5.44
C GLU A 181 6.29 0.28 6.40
N VAL A 182 5.47 0.97 7.18
CA VAL A 182 5.95 2.09 8.00
C VAL A 182 6.82 1.63 9.18
N THR A 183 7.77 2.48 9.53
CA THR A 183 8.57 2.37 10.76
C THR A 183 8.15 3.48 11.73
N PRO A 184 8.51 3.39 13.04
CA PRO A 184 8.25 4.50 13.97
C PRO A 184 8.84 5.83 13.49
N GLN A 185 9.99 5.80 12.81
CA GLN A 185 10.63 7.00 12.25
C GLN A 185 9.80 7.59 11.09
N ILE A 186 9.25 6.75 10.21
CA ILE A 186 8.36 7.18 9.14
C ILE A 186 7.10 7.81 9.73
N VAL A 187 6.44 7.14 10.68
CA VAL A 187 5.25 7.65 11.37
C VAL A 187 5.51 9.00 12.03
N THR A 188 6.65 9.13 12.73
CA THR A 188 7.07 10.41 13.34
C THR A 188 7.30 11.49 12.29
N GLY A 189 7.96 11.14 11.16
CA GLY A 189 8.21 12.07 10.05
C GLY A 189 6.91 12.60 9.44
N TRP A 190 5.94 11.74 9.25
CA TRP A 190 4.65 12.10 8.65
C TRP A 190 3.77 12.93 9.59
N LEU A 191 3.65 12.51 10.86
CA LEU A 191 2.61 13.01 11.76
C LEU A 191 3.05 14.08 12.75
N ARG A 192 4.36 14.33 12.90
CA ARG A 192 4.86 15.32 13.90
C ARG A 192 4.18 16.67 13.81
N ASN A 193 3.85 17.13 12.61
CA ASN A 193 3.23 18.44 12.36
C ASN A 193 1.76 18.34 11.96
N GLU A 194 1.18 17.13 11.97
CA GLU A 194 -0.23 16.94 11.62
C GLU A 194 -1.12 17.49 12.74
N LYS A 195 -2.15 18.24 12.35
CA LYS A 195 -3.06 18.90 13.30
C LYS A 195 -4.29 18.02 13.57
N GLY A 196 -4.81 18.12 14.80
CA GLY A 196 -6.06 17.43 15.16
C GLY A 196 -5.89 15.95 15.53
N ILE A 197 -4.64 15.52 15.77
CA ILE A 197 -4.31 14.16 16.23
C ILE A 197 -3.57 14.22 17.57
N ASP A 198 -3.64 13.13 18.33
CA ASP A 198 -2.80 12.92 19.52
C ASP A 198 -1.49 12.24 19.10
N PHE A 199 -0.56 13.05 18.55
CA PHE A 199 0.73 12.52 18.08
C PHE A 199 1.52 11.78 19.17
N PRO A 200 1.64 12.29 20.44
CA PRO A 200 2.32 11.55 21.51
C PRO A 200 1.77 10.16 21.76
N LEU A 201 0.44 10.00 21.69
CA LEU A 201 -0.20 8.69 21.85
C LEU A 201 0.13 7.77 20.67
N ILE A 202 0.08 8.28 19.43
CA ILE A 202 0.42 7.51 18.22
C ILE A 202 1.89 7.09 18.24
N ASP A 203 2.80 8.00 18.60
CA ASP A 203 4.24 7.70 18.66
C ASP A 203 4.54 6.63 19.72
N LYS A 204 3.99 6.75 20.93
CA LYS A 204 4.09 5.72 21.96
C LYS A 204 3.57 4.38 21.46
N ARG A 205 2.39 4.37 20.85
CA ARG A 205 1.79 3.15 20.30
C ARG A 205 2.66 2.52 19.22
N SER A 206 3.28 3.34 18.36
CA SER A 206 4.20 2.88 17.33
C SER A 206 5.37 2.07 17.91
N GLN A 207 5.95 2.56 19.02
CA GLN A 207 7.06 1.86 19.69
C GLN A 207 6.59 0.52 20.29
N GLU A 208 5.40 0.48 20.89
CA GLU A 208 4.85 -0.71 21.55
C GLU A 208 4.56 -1.85 20.56
N ILE A 209 3.97 -1.52 19.40
CA ILE A 209 3.45 -2.54 18.48
C ILE A 209 4.37 -2.87 17.31
N TYR A 210 5.44 -2.10 17.09
CA TYR A 210 6.28 -2.20 15.89
C TYR A 210 6.84 -3.62 15.68
N GLY A 211 7.32 -4.25 16.71
CA GLY A 211 7.92 -5.58 16.60
C GLY A 211 6.94 -6.63 16.04
N PRO A 212 5.77 -6.83 16.66
CA PRO A 212 4.74 -7.72 16.11
C PRO A 212 4.22 -7.31 14.73
N TYR A 213 3.97 -6.02 14.52
CA TYR A 213 3.54 -5.46 13.23
C TYR A 213 4.54 -5.77 12.11
N ARG A 214 5.83 -5.48 12.31
CA ARG A 214 6.88 -5.76 11.35
C ARG A 214 6.96 -7.25 10.99
N ARG A 215 6.82 -8.16 11.97
CA ARG A 215 6.84 -9.60 11.70
C ARG A 215 5.69 -10.05 10.79
N ARG A 216 4.49 -9.47 10.98
CA ARG A 216 3.33 -9.76 10.12
C ARG A 216 3.54 -9.21 8.71
N ALA A 217 4.00 -7.96 8.59
CA ALA A 217 4.37 -7.37 7.31
C ALA A 217 5.43 -8.21 6.57
N GLU A 218 6.44 -8.68 7.27
CA GLU A 218 7.47 -9.58 6.75
C GLU A 218 6.89 -10.91 6.25
N GLY A 219 5.86 -11.45 6.92
CA GLY A 219 5.10 -12.61 6.45
C GLY A 219 4.45 -12.34 5.10
N PHE A 220 3.72 -11.22 4.99
CA PHE A 220 3.12 -10.77 3.73
C PHE A 220 4.16 -10.64 2.61
N TYR A 221 5.30 -9.99 2.87
CA TYR A 221 6.34 -9.79 1.86
C TYR A 221 6.93 -11.12 1.36
N ARG A 222 7.21 -12.07 2.25
CA ARG A 222 7.70 -13.40 1.86
C ARG A 222 6.71 -14.09 0.91
N ARG A 223 5.41 -14.00 1.15
CA ARG A 223 4.39 -14.58 0.26
C ARG A 223 4.32 -13.84 -1.06
N PHE A 224 4.28 -12.53 -1.02
CA PHE A 224 4.12 -11.70 -2.21
C PHE A 224 5.34 -11.77 -3.14
N PHE A 225 6.56 -11.68 -2.59
CA PHE A 225 7.80 -11.73 -3.36
C PHE A 225 8.32 -13.17 -3.58
N GLY A 226 7.72 -14.19 -2.95
CA GLY A 226 8.05 -15.59 -3.18
C GLY A 226 9.37 -16.07 -2.54
N ARG A 227 9.79 -15.42 -1.41
CA ARG A 227 11.00 -15.82 -0.66
C ARG A 227 10.85 -15.61 0.83
#